data_bb81007441a5b51547244d83cd4474e9
#
_entry.id   bb81007441a5b51547244d83cd4474e9
#
_cell.length_a   1.000
_cell.length_b   1.000
_cell.length_c   1.000
_cell.angle_alpha   90.00
_cell.angle_beta   90.00
_cell.angle_gamma   90.00
#
_symmetry.space_group_name_H-M   'P 1'
#
loop_
_entity.id
_entity.type
_entity.pdbx_description
1 polymer ?
#
loop_
_entity_poly.entity_id
_entity_poly.type
_entity_poly.pdbx_seq_one_letter_code
_entity_poly.pdbx_strand_id
1 'polypeptide(L)'
;MKKLLSIIAISLLLAIELPAQTFSSLWAQVDKASKQDRPKTTLVALRQVESKAVKEKQYGHLIASLFSQILYQQQISADSVSNTIARIQTKATQLRKSDRIASLMFYVAMREMENSNGLKIDSLGLYNAYRGFGKKKEGKSLVAELLADKTIAAQLTRHDAVKDFTPLVLQREGSRYFNHDLISLIASTLDDYEPLIDYYLQSGNRKAACIASARMLGNSIDGYRGDKALVARADSLIALFADLQE
;
A
#
# COMPACT_ATOMS: atom_id res chain seq x y z
N MET A 1 -22.42 24.54 47.27
CA MET A 1 -21.05 24.03 47.06
C MET A 1 -20.96 22.50 46.99
N LYS A 2 -21.64 21.72 47.87
CA LYS A 2 -21.57 20.23 47.83
C LYS A 2 -22.09 19.60 46.52
N LYS A 3 -23.10 20.17 45.82
CA LYS A 3 -23.62 19.63 44.55
C LYS A 3 -22.70 19.92 43.37
N LEU A 4 -21.90 20.98 43.40
CA LEU A 4 -20.94 21.28 42.32
C LEU A 4 -19.72 20.33 42.36
N LEU A 5 -19.26 20.00 43.59
CA LEU A 5 -18.17 19.02 43.77
C LEU A 5 -18.54 17.61 43.31
N SER A 6 -19.82 17.21 43.47
CA SER A 6 -20.29 15.90 42.97
C SER A 6 -20.32 15.82 41.47
N ILE A 7 -20.63 16.89 40.74
CA ILE A 7 -20.64 16.89 39.25
C ILE A 7 -19.21 16.84 38.72
N ILE A 8 -18.26 17.50 39.33
CA ILE A 8 -16.84 17.47 38.96
C ILE A 8 -16.24 16.09 39.22
N ALA A 9 -16.61 15.43 40.32
CA ALA A 9 -16.15 14.07 40.63
C ALA A 9 -16.69 13.02 39.61
N ILE A 10 -17.93 13.19 39.18
CA ILE A 10 -18.56 12.30 38.19
C ILE A 10 -17.93 12.50 36.77
N SER A 11 -17.58 13.73 36.38
CA SER A 11 -16.90 14.00 35.13
C SER A 11 -15.45 13.50 35.11
N LEU A 12 -14.78 13.44 36.26
CA LEU A 12 -13.42 12.84 36.36
C LEU A 12 -13.45 11.33 36.33
N LEU A 13 -14.52 10.68 36.78
CA LEU A 13 -14.68 9.21 36.75
C LEU A 13 -15.07 8.66 35.37
N LEU A 14 -15.56 9.51 34.46
CA LEU A 14 -15.89 9.13 33.10
C LEU A 14 -14.68 9.20 32.12
N ALA A 15 -13.54 9.68 32.57
CA ALA A 15 -12.27 9.55 31.86
C ALA A 15 -11.60 8.18 32.15
N ILE A 16 -12.39 7.09 32.21
CA ILE A 16 -11.85 5.76 32.00
C ILE A 16 -11.41 5.74 30.55
N GLU A 17 -10.11 5.99 30.32
CA GLU A 17 -9.48 5.71 29.05
C GLU A 17 -9.78 4.25 28.73
N LEU A 18 -10.76 4.02 27.86
CA LEU A 18 -10.92 2.71 27.23
C LEU A 18 -9.53 2.30 26.74
N PRO A 19 -9.00 1.14 27.14
CA PRO A 19 -7.66 0.75 26.75
C PRO A 19 -7.56 0.89 25.24
N ALA A 20 -6.59 1.69 24.79
CA ALA A 20 -6.42 2.01 23.39
C ALA A 20 -6.38 0.69 22.62
N GLN A 21 -7.37 0.47 21.76
CA GLN A 21 -7.47 -0.79 20.98
C GLN A 21 -6.15 -1.02 20.24
N THR A 22 -5.51 -2.14 20.48
CA THR A 22 -4.30 -2.53 19.77
C THR A 22 -4.63 -2.97 18.35
N PHE A 23 -3.67 -2.92 17.43
CA PHE A 23 -3.87 -3.48 16.08
C PHE A 23 -4.22 -4.96 16.15
N SER A 24 -3.60 -5.71 17.05
CA SER A 24 -3.93 -7.13 17.27
C SER A 24 -5.40 -7.34 17.62
N SER A 25 -5.95 -6.54 18.53
CA SER A 25 -7.37 -6.66 18.90
C SER A 25 -8.33 -6.26 17.79
N LEU A 26 -7.95 -5.26 16.97
CA LEU A 26 -8.74 -4.86 15.81
C LEU A 26 -8.73 -5.93 14.72
N TRP A 27 -7.57 -6.51 14.41
CA TRP A 27 -7.48 -7.61 13.47
C TRP A 27 -8.21 -8.86 13.95
N ALA A 28 -8.18 -9.17 15.25
CA ALA A 28 -8.99 -10.26 15.81
C ALA A 28 -10.51 -10.04 15.61
N GLN A 29 -10.98 -8.79 15.64
CA GLN A 29 -12.38 -8.46 15.31
C GLN A 29 -12.68 -8.68 13.83
N VAL A 30 -11.76 -8.27 12.93
CA VAL A 30 -11.85 -8.55 11.50
C VAL A 30 -11.95 -10.06 11.25
N ASP A 31 -11.04 -10.83 11.80
CA ASP A 31 -11.01 -12.30 11.66
C ASP A 31 -12.29 -12.96 12.17
N LYS A 32 -12.77 -12.53 13.33
CA LYS A 32 -14.02 -13.04 13.90
C LYS A 32 -15.21 -12.76 12.98
N ALA A 33 -15.35 -11.55 12.47
CA ALA A 33 -16.45 -11.20 11.59
C ALA A 33 -16.33 -11.92 10.23
N SER A 34 -15.14 -12.09 9.70
CA SER A 34 -14.84 -12.83 8.47
C SER A 34 -15.23 -14.31 8.60
N LYS A 35 -14.79 -14.97 9.68
CA LYS A 35 -15.13 -16.38 9.95
C LYS A 35 -16.64 -16.63 10.14
N GLN A 36 -17.39 -15.60 10.47
CA GLN A 36 -18.85 -15.65 10.61
C GLN A 36 -19.59 -15.31 9.31
N ASP A 37 -18.87 -15.15 8.21
CA ASP A 37 -19.41 -14.72 6.89
C ASP A 37 -20.29 -13.46 7.00
N ARG A 38 -19.76 -12.44 7.71
CA ARG A 38 -20.42 -11.15 7.92
C ARG A 38 -19.68 -10.00 7.23
N PRO A 39 -19.72 -9.91 5.90
CA PRO A 39 -18.87 -8.96 5.15
C PRO A 39 -19.11 -7.50 5.54
N LYS A 40 -20.34 -7.09 5.83
CA LYS A 40 -20.65 -5.73 6.30
C LYS A 40 -20.00 -5.42 7.66
N THR A 41 -20.03 -6.37 8.61
CA THR A 41 -19.39 -6.21 9.92
C THR A 41 -17.87 -6.19 9.77
N THR A 42 -17.32 -7.03 8.90
CA THR A 42 -15.90 -7.06 8.57
C THR A 42 -15.44 -5.70 8.01
N LEU A 43 -16.21 -5.09 7.11
CA LEU A 43 -15.90 -3.75 6.60
C LEU A 43 -15.88 -2.67 7.70
N VAL A 44 -16.78 -2.76 8.67
CA VAL A 44 -16.78 -1.82 9.82
C VAL A 44 -15.50 -1.98 10.63
N ALA A 45 -15.11 -3.21 10.95
CA ALA A 45 -13.88 -3.49 11.69
C ALA A 45 -12.63 -3.03 10.92
N LEU A 46 -12.56 -3.27 9.60
CA LEU A 46 -11.47 -2.82 8.75
C LEU A 46 -11.34 -1.29 8.71
N ARG A 47 -12.44 -0.55 8.72
CA ARG A 47 -12.42 0.93 8.80
C ARG A 47 -11.88 1.43 10.14
N GLN A 48 -12.03 0.68 11.21
CA GLN A 48 -11.41 1.00 12.50
C GLN A 48 -9.88 0.81 12.41
N VAL A 49 -9.41 -0.27 11.78
CA VAL A 49 -7.98 -0.48 11.49
C VAL A 49 -7.45 0.68 10.64
N GLU A 50 -8.13 1.04 9.53
CA GLU A 50 -7.77 2.17 8.67
C GLU A 50 -7.60 3.47 9.46
N SER A 51 -8.59 3.81 10.28
CA SER A 51 -8.61 5.04 11.06
C SER A 51 -7.43 5.12 12.05
N LYS A 52 -7.18 4.03 12.77
CA LYS A 52 -6.04 3.92 13.69
C LYS A 52 -4.71 3.98 12.94
N ALA A 53 -4.60 3.27 11.81
CA ALA A 53 -3.38 3.22 11.02
C ALA A 53 -3.00 4.59 10.44
N VAL A 54 -3.98 5.37 9.98
CA VAL A 54 -3.75 6.76 9.56
C VAL A 54 -3.28 7.62 10.74
N LYS A 55 -3.96 7.52 11.88
CA LYS A 55 -3.63 8.32 13.08
C LYS A 55 -2.21 8.03 13.58
N GLU A 56 -1.79 6.77 13.57
CA GLU A 56 -0.51 6.32 14.11
C GLU A 56 0.58 6.15 13.04
N LYS A 57 0.30 6.54 11.78
CA LYS A 57 1.21 6.42 10.63
C LYS A 57 1.75 5.00 10.44
N GLN A 58 0.90 4.00 10.66
CA GLN A 58 1.24 2.59 10.48
C GLN A 58 0.82 2.13 9.08
N TYR A 59 1.68 2.43 8.09
CA TYR A 59 1.35 2.29 6.66
C TYR A 59 1.12 0.84 6.23
N GLY A 60 1.78 -0.12 6.85
CA GLY A 60 1.52 -1.54 6.64
C GLY A 60 0.09 -1.93 7.02
N HIS A 61 -0.39 -1.55 8.20
CA HIS A 61 -1.77 -1.78 8.61
C HIS A 61 -2.77 -1.00 7.77
N LEU A 62 -2.40 0.19 7.30
CA LEU A 62 -3.24 1.01 6.43
C LEU A 62 -3.50 0.30 5.10
N ILE A 63 -2.44 -0.08 4.39
CA ILE A 63 -2.60 -0.74 3.09
C ILE A 63 -3.36 -2.06 3.23
N ALA A 64 -3.15 -2.82 4.37
CA ALA A 64 -3.89 -4.02 4.75
C ALA A 64 -5.36 -3.81 4.75
N SER A 65 -5.74 -2.88 5.54
CA SER A 65 -7.15 -2.61 5.73
C SER A 65 -7.79 -2.18 4.42
N LEU A 66 -7.09 -1.40 3.58
CA LEU A 66 -7.59 -0.94 2.30
C LEU A 66 -7.82 -2.09 1.31
N PHE A 67 -6.83 -2.97 1.12
CA PHE A 67 -6.98 -4.13 0.24
C PHE A 67 -8.07 -5.08 0.71
N SER A 68 -8.13 -5.34 2.02
CA SER A 68 -9.20 -6.17 2.57
C SER A 68 -10.58 -5.54 2.37
N GLN A 69 -10.71 -4.23 2.53
CA GLN A 69 -11.97 -3.53 2.26
C GLN A 69 -12.41 -3.69 0.80
N ILE A 70 -11.48 -3.64 -0.15
CA ILE A 70 -11.78 -3.85 -1.58
C ILE A 70 -12.42 -5.23 -1.77
N LEU A 71 -11.79 -6.28 -1.25
CA LEU A 71 -12.26 -7.66 -1.39
C LEU A 71 -13.66 -7.85 -0.78
N TYR A 72 -13.89 -7.39 0.45
CA TYR A 72 -15.19 -7.52 1.10
C TYR A 72 -16.28 -6.66 0.46
N GLN A 73 -15.90 -5.52 -0.12
CA GLN A 73 -16.85 -4.68 -0.85
C GLN A 73 -17.34 -5.35 -2.13
N GLN A 74 -16.46 -6.03 -2.86
CA GLN A 74 -16.81 -6.83 -4.04
C GLN A 74 -17.82 -7.94 -3.71
N GLN A 75 -17.64 -8.60 -2.57
CA GLN A 75 -18.56 -9.65 -2.11
C GLN A 75 -19.97 -9.13 -1.78
N ILE A 76 -20.09 -7.88 -1.34
CA ILE A 76 -21.39 -7.30 -0.95
C ILE A 76 -22.19 -6.82 -2.17
N SER A 77 -21.54 -6.06 -3.06
CA SER A 77 -22.20 -5.49 -4.25
C SER A 77 -21.18 -4.88 -5.18
N ALA A 78 -21.19 -5.29 -6.43
CA ALA A 78 -20.38 -4.69 -7.49
C ALA A 78 -20.71 -3.19 -7.67
N ASP A 79 -21.99 -2.81 -7.54
CA ASP A 79 -22.44 -1.41 -7.73
C ASP A 79 -21.88 -0.45 -6.66
N SER A 80 -21.59 -0.97 -5.45
CA SER A 80 -21.06 -0.16 -4.36
C SER A 80 -19.53 0.08 -4.45
N VAL A 81 -18.86 -0.54 -5.41
CA VAL A 81 -17.43 -0.34 -5.64
C VAL A 81 -17.14 1.11 -6.03
N SER A 82 -17.96 1.73 -6.88
CA SER A 82 -17.84 3.14 -7.28
C SER A 82 -17.87 4.09 -6.08
N ASN A 83 -18.76 3.85 -5.12
CA ASN A 83 -18.85 4.64 -3.90
C ASN A 83 -17.59 4.48 -3.02
N THR A 84 -17.03 3.27 -2.99
CA THR A 84 -15.80 3.00 -2.25
C THR A 84 -14.60 3.71 -2.89
N ILE A 85 -14.50 3.71 -4.22
CA ILE A 85 -13.48 4.45 -4.97
C ILE A 85 -13.59 5.95 -4.66
N ALA A 86 -14.79 6.54 -4.75
CA ALA A 86 -15.00 7.95 -4.45
C ALA A 86 -14.60 8.31 -3.01
N ARG A 87 -14.91 7.44 -2.04
CA ARG A 87 -14.48 7.59 -0.63
C ARG A 87 -12.96 7.57 -0.50
N ILE A 88 -12.31 6.61 -1.13
CA ILE A 88 -10.84 6.46 -1.10
C ILE A 88 -10.18 7.68 -1.73
N GLN A 89 -10.65 8.14 -2.88
CA GLN A 89 -10.15 9.33 -3.56
C GLN A 89 -10.29 10.59 -2.72
N THR A 90 -11.46 10.78 -2.10
CA THR A 90 -11.71 11.89 -1.19
C THR A 90 -10.73 11.87 -0.01
N LYS A 91 -10.55 10.71 0.61
CA LYS A 91 -9.64 10.53 1.74
C LYS A 91 -8.18 10.78 1.35
N ALA A 92 -7.75 10.26 0.21
CA ALA A 92 -6.41 10.50 -0.33
C ALA A 92 -6.16 12.00 -0.52
N THR A 93 -7.13 12.72 -1.09
CA THR A 93 -7.03 14.17 -1.30
C THR A 93 -6.93 14.94 0.02
N GLN A 94 -7.72 14.56 1.02
CA GLN A 94 -7.66 15.17 2.37
C GLN A 94 -6.30 14.97 3.04
N LEU A 95 -5.73 13.77 2.93
CA LEU A 95 -4.45 13.42 3.56
C LEU A 95 -3.24 13.99 2.86
N ARG A 96 -3.36 14.45 1.61
CA ARG A 96 -2.24 14.87 0.77
C ARG A 96 -1.31 15.91 1.42
N LYS A 97 -1.83 16.80 2.25
CA LYS A 97 -1.05 17.85 2.93
C LYS A 97 -0.55 17.42 4.30
N SER A 98 -1.30 16.57 4.99
CA SER A 98 -1.03 16.17 6.39
C SER A 98 -0.21 14.89 6.49
N ASP A 99 -0.46 13.93 5.59
CA ASP A 99 0.26 12.66 5.52
C ASP A 99 0.34 12.17 4.06
N ARG A 100 1.42 12.56 3.41
CA ARG A 100 1.68 12.26 2.00
C ARG A 100 1.75 10.74 1.74
N ILE A 101 2.35 9.98 2.66
CA ILE A 101 2.53 8.54 2.50
C ILE A 101 1.19 7.83 2.68
N ALA A 102 0.40 8.20 3.68
CA ALA A 102 -0.96 7.67 3.82
C ALA A 102 -1.80 7.97 2.56
N SER A 103 -1.74 9.20 2.04
CA SER A 103 -2.40 9.55 0.79
C SER A 103 -1.97 8.63 -0.36
N LEU A 104 -0.68 8.34 -0.48
CA LEU A 104 -0.14 7.42 -1.49
C LEU A 104 -0.69 5.99 -1.31
N MET A 105 -0.81 5.49 -0.08
CA MET A 105 -1.40 4.16 0.18
C MET A 105 -2.85 4.06 -0.32
N PHE A 106 -3.63 5.11 -0.17
CA PHE A 106 -4.99 5.15 -0.72
C PHE A 106 -4.98 5.10 -2.25
N TYR A 107 -4.05 5.77 -2.92
CA TYR A 107 -3.91 5.69 -4.38
C TYR A 107 -3.46 4.32 -4.86
N VAL A 108 -2.51 3.70 -4.16
CA VAL A 108 -2.08 2.32 -4.45
C VAL A 108 -3.27 1.36 -4.36
N ALA A 109 -4.10 1.48 -3.31
CA ALA A 109 -5.30 0.67 -3.17
C ALA A 109 -6.32 0.92 -4.29
N MET A 110 -6.51 2.16 -4.73
CA MET A 110 -7.38 2.48 -5.87
C MET A 110 -6.88 1.83 -7.17
N ARG A 111 -5.58 1.87 -7.41
CA ARG A 111 -4.99 1.24 -8.60
C ARG A 111 -5.20 -0.26 -8.62
N GLU A 112 -5.10 -0.91 -7.47
CA GLU A 112 -5.39 -2.32 -7.34
C GLU A 112 -6.88 -2.63 -7.59
N MET A 113 -7.80 -1.77 -7.14
CA MET A 113 -9.23 -1.88 -7.48
C MET A 113 -9.47 -1.81 -8.98
N GLU A 114 -8.83 -0.87 -9.67
CA GLU A 114 -8.93 -0.73 -11.13
C GLU A 114 -8.49 -2.02 -11.81
N ASN A 115 -7.32 -2.53 -11.45
CA ASN A 115 -6.75 -3.74 -12.03
C ASN A 115 -7.63 -4.98 -11.78
N SER A 116 -8.22 -5.09 -10.60
CA SER A 116 -9.00 -6.27 -10.20
C SER A 116 -10.43 -6.29 -10.77
N ASN A 117 -11.01 -5.13 -11.08
CA ASN A 117 -12.42 -5.01 -11.44
C ASN A 117 -12.65 -4.58 -12.90
N GLY A 118 -11.60 -4.31 -13.67
CA GLY A 118 -11.72 -3.75 -15.01
C GLY A 118 -12.40 -2.37 -15.05
N LEU A 119 -12.52 -1.71 -13.90
CA LEU A 119 -13.08 -0.37 -13.77
C LEU A 119 -12.05 0.62 -14.34
N LYS A 120 -12.46 1.41 -15.32
CA LYS A 120 -11.64 2.53 -15.79
C LYS A 120 -11.70 3.64 -14.75
N ILE A 121 -10.73 3.65 -13.85
CA ILE A 121 -10.44 4.83 -13.04
C ILE A 121 -9.75 5.83 -13.96
N ASP A 122 -10.02 7.13 -13.77
CA ASP A 122 -9.27 8.17 -14.48
C ASP A 122 -7.77 8.02 -14.18
N SER A 123 -7.10 7.23 -15.03
CA SER A 123 -5.67 6.96 -14.90
C SER A 123 -4.84 8.23 -15.07
N LEU A 124 -5.35 9.22 -15.81
CA LEU A 124 -4.71 10.53 -15.94
C LEU A 124 -4.84 11.33 -14.63
N GLY A 125 -6.02 11.31 -14.00
CA GLY A 125 -6.25 11.92 -12.68
C GLY A 125 -5.39 11.25 -11.60
N LEU A 126 -5.28 9.93 -11.63
CA LEU A 126 -4.43 9.16 -10.74
C LEU A 126 -2.94 9.54 -10.96
N TYR A 127 -2.48 9.53 -12.20
CA TYR A 127 -1.12 9.92 -12.57
C TYR A 127 -0.80 11.38 -12.20
N ASN A 128 -1.72 12.32 -12.45
CA ASN A 128 -1.57 13.71 -12.05
C ASN A 128 -1.57 13.87 -10.53
N ALA A 129 -2.29 13.02 -9.81
CA ALA A 129 -2.23 12.97 -8.36
C ALA A 129 -0.85 12.53 -7.87
N TYR A 130 -0.25 11.51 -8.50
CA TYR A 130 1.13 11.10 -8.22
C TYR A 130 2.14 12.20 -8.57
N ARG A 131 2.07 12.79 -9.75
CA ARG A 131 2.89 13.97 -10.13
C ARG A 131 2.69 15.14 -9.18
N GLY A 132 1.50 15.35 -8.69
CA GLY A 132 1.20 16.38 -7.70
C GLY A 132 1.74 16.08 -6.30
N PHE A 133 2.32 14.91 -6.01
CA PHE A 133 3.07 14.66 -4.78
C PHE A 133 4.41 15.41 -4.75
N GLY A 134 4.96 15.78 -5.91
CA GLY A 134 6.11 16.65 -5.98
C GLY A 134 5.78 17.86 -6.85
N LYS A 135 5.86 19.07 -6.36
CA LYS A 135 6.08 20.25 -7.19
C LYS A 135 7.45 20.19 -7.88
N LYS A 136 7.96 18.98 -8.15
CA LYS A 136 9.30 18.77 -8.68
C LYS A 136 9.26 18.65 -10.19
N LYS A 137 10.27 19.24 -10.79
CA LYS A 137 10.53 19.25 -12.22
C LYS A 137 10.32 17.88 -12.85
N GLU A 138 9.75 17.84 -14.05
CA GLU A 138 9.63 16.64 -14.88
C GLU A 138 10.88 15.76 -14.82
N GLY A 139 10.70 14.46 -14.67
CA GLY A 139 11.79 13.48 -14.70
C GLY A 139 12.34 13.01 -13.35
N LYS A 140 11.75 13.39 -12.19
CA LYS A 140 12.19 12.84 -10.90
C LYS A 140 11.28 11.71 -10.43
N SER A 141 11.89 10.56 -10.20
CA SER A 141 11.25 9.37 -9.60
C SER A 141 10.77 9.65 -8.18
N LEU A 142 9.50 9.32 -7.90
CA LEU A 142 8.95 9.36 -6.54
C LEU A 142 9.58 8.28 -5.67
N VAL A 143 9.86 7.10 -6.23
CA VAL A 143 10.54 6.00 -5.51
C VAL A 143 11.93 6.44 -5.06
N ALA A 144 12.71 7.09 -5.94
CA ALA A 144 14.02 7.63 -5.58
C ALA A 144 13.92 8.67 -4.46
N GLU A 145 12.90 9.54 -4.51
CA GLU A 145 12.67 10.55 -3.45
C GLU A 145 12.37 9.91 -2.10
N LEU A 146 11.49 8.89 -2.07
CA LEU A 146 11.11 8.19 -0.85
C LEU A 146 12.29 7.41 -0.26
N LEU A 147 13.13 6.81 -1.11
CA LEU A 147 14.32 6.07 -0.69
C LEU A 147 15.48 6.97 -0.23
N ALA A 148 15.55 8.20 -0.69
CA ALA A 148 16.56 9.18 -0.27
C ALA A 148 16.35 9.67 1.18
N ASP A 149 15.13 9.65 1.70
CA ASP A 149 14.83 9.97 3.09
C ASP A 149 14.98 8.70 3.94
N LYS A 150 16.04 8.63 4.75
CA LYS A 150 16.37 7.47 5.58
C LYS A 150 15.24 7.05 6.52
N THR A 151 14.49 8.02 7.06
CA THR A 151 13.38 7.75 8.00
C THR A 151 12.19 7.13 7.26
N ILE A 152 11.88 7.67 6.10
CA ILE A 152 10.82 7.15 5.24
C ILE A 152 11.22 5.79 4.67
N ALA A 153 12.42 5.68 4.13
CA ALA A 153 12.96 4.43 3.59
C ALA A 153 12.89 3.30 4.62
N ALA A 154 13.33 3.54 5.87
CA ALA A 154 13.27 2.55 6.95
C ALA A 154 11.85 2.04 7.26
N GLN A 155 10.83 2.86 7.08
CA GLN A 155 9.44 2.44 7.25
C GLN A 155 8.90 1.68 6.03
N LEU A 156 9.24 2.13 4.83
CA LEU A 156 8.71 1.57 3.59
C LEU A 156 9.41 0.28 3.16
N THR A 157 10.66 0.05 3.62
CA THR A 157 11.43 -1.17 3.35
C THR A 157 11.27 -2.24 4.42
N ARG A 158 10.36 -2.06 5.38
CA ARG A 158 10.06 -3.08 6.38
C ARG A 158 9.25 -4.22 5.76
N HIS A 159 9.86 -5.38 5.76
CA HIS A 159 9.27 -6.60 5.22
C HIS A 159 7.98 -7.01 5.95
N ASP A 160 7.94 -6.88 7.28
CA ASP A 160 6.80 -7.22 8.13
C ASP A 160 5.58 -6.31 7.88
N ALA A 161 5.78 -5.12 7.33
CA ALA A 161 4.69 -4.19 7.06
C ALA A 161 3.64 -4.72 6.07
N VAL A 162 4.03 -5.68 5.22
CA VAL A 162 3.17 -6.28 4.18
C VAL A 162 3.03 -7.80 4.36
N LYS A 163 3.68 -8.39 5.34
CA LYS A 163 3.73 -9.83 5.54
C LYS A 163 2.35 -10.48 5.66
N ASP A 164 1.44 -9.81 6.34
CA ASP A 164 0.08 -10.31 6.58
C ASP A 164 -0.84 -10.18 5.35
N PHE A 165 -0.34 -9.53 4.28
CA PHE A 165 -1.07 -9.32 3.01
C PHE A 165 -0.73 -10.28 1.92
N THR A 166 0.35 -10.98 2.07
CA THR A 166 0.85 -11.92 1.08
C THR A 166 -0.26 -12.80 0.48
N PRO A 167 -1.24 -13.31 1.26
CA PRO A 167 -2.33 -14.08 0.70
C PRO A 167 -3.29 -13.29 -0.19
N LEU A 168 -3.45 -12.00 0.05
CA LEU A 168 -4.49 -11.20 -0.61
C LEU A 168 -4.04 -10.56 -1.92
N VAL A 169 -2.81 -10.05 -1.94
CA VAL A 169 -2.30 -9.25 -3.08
C VAL A 169 -1.32 -10.03 -3.93
N LEU A 170 -0.61 -10.99 -3.34
CA LEU A 170 0.57 -11.61 -3.94
C LEU A 170 0.42 -13.12 -4.13
N GLN A 171 -0.80 -13.64 -4.27
CA GLN A 171 -1.08 -15.06 -4.62
C GLN A 171 -0.52 -15.46 -5.99
N ARG A 172 0.35 -14.64 -6.57
CA ARG A 172 1.01 -14.95 -7.85
C ARG A 172 2.25 -15.78 -7.59
N GLU A 173 2.48 -16.69 -8.50
CA GLU A 173 3.72 -17.48 -8.57
C GLU A 173 4.93 -16.53 -8.53
N GLY A 174 5.94 -16.85 -7.71
CA GLY A 174 7.11 -15.98 -7.52
C GLY A 174 6.96 -14.91 -6.41
N SER A 175 5.75 -14.68 -5.87
CA SER A 175 5.56 -13.70 -4.79
C SER A 175 6.35 -14.02 -3.52
N ARG A 176 6.63 -15.30 -3.27
CA ARG A 176 7.44 -15.79 -2.13
C ARG A 176 8.89 -15.27 -2.13
N TYR A 177 9.40 -14.86 -3.28
CA TYR A 177 10.78 -14.36 -3.43
C TYR A 177 10.87 -12.84 -3.48
N PHE A 178 9.74 -12.18 -3.76
CA PHE A 178 9.71 -10.73 -3.79
C PHE A 178 9.79 -10.17 -2.38
N ASN A 179 10.56 -9.11 -2.20
CA ASN A 179 10.61 -8.41 -0.94
C ASN A 179 9.25 -7.70 -0.73
N HIS A 180 8.41 -8.25 0.14
CA HIS A 180 7.06 -7.77 0.40
C HIS A 180 7.10 -6.53 1.30
N ASP A 181 7.81 -5.52 0.89
CA ASP A 181 7.81 -4.22 1.53
C ASP A 181 6.92 -3.21 0.81
N LEU A 182 6.61 -2.11 1.47
CA LEU A 182 5.71 -1.09 0.92
C LEU A 182 6.32 -0.38 -0.29
N ILE A 183 7.63 -0.21 -0.33
CA ILE A 183 8.30 0.47 -1.44
C ILE A 183 8.22 -0.35 -2.73
N SER A 184 8.29 -1.68 -2.64
CA SER A 184 8.11 -2.57 -3.78
C SER A 184 6.70 -2.48 -4.36
N LEU A 185 5.69 -2.36 -3.50
CA LEU A 185 4.31 -2.17 -3.92
C LEU A 185 4.10 -0.81 -4.59
N ILE A 186 4.70 0.25 -4.04
CA ILE A 186 4.67 1.60 -4.62
C ILE A 186 5.34 1.59 -6.00
N ALA A 187 6.54 1.04 -6.11
CA ALA A 187 7.29 0.96 -7.36
C ALA A 187 6.51 0.18 -8.45
N SER A 188 5.88 -0.93 -8.07
CA SER A 188 5.04 -1.72 -8.96
C SER A 188 3.81 -0.93 -9.45
N THR A 189 3.19 -0.17 -8.57
CA THR A 189 2.01 0.65 -8.92
C THR A 189 2.34 1.81 -9.85
N LEU A 190 3.54 2.40 -9.68
CA LEU A 190 4.00 3.56 -10.45
C LEU A 190 4.80 3.16 -11.71
N ASP A 191 5.09 1.87 -11.88
CA ASP A 191 6.05 1.39 -12.89
C ASP A 191 7.43 2.04 -12.79
N ASP A 192 7.89 2.30 -11.56
CA ASP A 192 9.10 3.07 -11.23
C ASP A 192 10.12 2.17 -10.52
N TYR A 193 10.68 1.21 -11.26
CA TYR A 193 11.52 0.14 -10.70
C TYR A 193 13.02 0.47 -10.61
N GLU A 194 13.53 1.35 -11.45
CA GLU A 194 14.98 1.63 -11.52
C GLU A 194 15.59 2.00 -10.15
N PRO A 195 15.05 3.00 -9.44
CA PRO A 195 15.62 3.37 -8.13
C PRO A 195 15.46 2.25 -7.09
N LEU A 196 14.44 1.40 -7.24
CA LEU A 196 14.22 0.27 -6.36
C LEU A 196 15.28 -0.82 -6.59
N ILE A 197 15.60 -1.12 -7.85
CA ILE A 197 16.64 -2.06 -8.23
C ILE A 197 17.99 -1.59 -7.67
N ASP A 198 18.33 -0.33 -7.88
CA ASP A 198 19.57 0.26 -7.37
C ASP A 198 19.66 0.18 -5.83
N TYR A 199 18.56 0.48 -5.15
CA TYR A 199 18.50 0.38 -3.70
C TYR A 199 18.73 -1.05 -3.20
N TYR A 200 18.09 -2.05 -3.83
CA TYR A 200 18.29 -3.45 -3.45
C TYR A 200 19.70 -3.94 -3.73
N LEU A 201 20.31 -3.54 -4.85
CA LEU A 201 21.69 -3.86 -5.15
C LEU A 201 22.66 -3.25 -4.11
N GLN A 202 22.47 -1.98 -3.76
CA GLN A 202 23.28 -1.30 -2.75
C GLN A 202 23.09 -1.89 -1.35
N SER A 203 21.90 -2.38 -1.02
CA SER A 203 21.62 -3.04 0.25
C SER A 203 22.02 -4.52 0.28
N GLY A 204 22.55 -5.07 -0.80
CA GLY A 204 22.94 -6.48 -0.92
C GLY A 204 21.77 -7.45 -1.13
N ASN A 205 20.54 -6.96 -1.31
CA ASN A 205 19.38 -7.80 -1.56
C ASN A 205 19.22 -8.13 -3.05
N ARG A 206 20.17 -8.93 -3.57
CA ARG A 206 20.25 -9.28 -4.99
C ARG A 206 19.02 -10.04 -5.53
N LYS A 207 18.38 -10.87 -4.69
CA LYS A 207 17.17 -11.58 -5.09
C LYS A 207 16.01 -10.62 -5.37
N ALA A 208 15.77 -9.66 -4.47
CA ALA A 208 14.74 -8.64 -4.68
C ALA A 208 15.06 -7.74 -5.89
N ALA A 209 16.34 -7.40 -6.11
CA ALA A 209 16.77 -6.66 -7.29
C ALA A 209 16.48 -7.44 -8.58
N CYS A 210 16.77 -8.74 -8.61
CA CYS A 210 16.49 -9.61 -9.74
C CYS A 210 14.98 -9.64 -10.09
N ILE A 211 14.14 -9.83 -9.08
CA ILE A 211 12.68 -9.90 -9.28
C ILE A 211 12.12 -8.54 -9.73
N ALA A 212 12.59 -7.44 -9.15
CA ALA A 212 12.20 -6.10 -9.57
C ALA A 212 12.61 -5.83 -11.03
N SER A 213 13.80 -6.27 -11.44
CA SER A 213 14.30 -6.19 -12.81
C SER A 213 13.44 -7.01 -13.79
N ALA A 214 13.09 -8.23 -13.42
CA ALA A 214 12.23 -9.09 -14.23
C ALA A 214 10.82 -8.48 -14.42
N ARG A 215 10.25 -7.87 -13.38
CA ARG A 215 8.96 -7.17 -13.46
C ARG A 215 9.02 -5.93 -14.36
N MET A 216 10.07 -5.13 -14.22
CA MET A 216 10.30 -3.98 -15.09
C MET A 216 10.37 -4.40 -16.56
N LEU A 217 11.10 -5.46 -16.87
CA LEU A 217 11.15 -5.99 -18.23
C LEU A 217 9.79 -6.51 -18.71
N GLY A 218 9.07 -7.26 -17.84
CA GLY A 218 7.73 -7.77 -18.15
C GLY A 218 6.74 -6.66 -18.52
N ASN A 219 6.74 -5.57 -17.80
CA ASN A 219 5.90 -4.41 -18.10
C ASN A 219 6.28 -3.72 -19.42
N SER A 220 7.55 -3.82 -19.84
CA SER A 220 8.04 -3.24 -21.08
C SER A 220 7.77 -4.11 -22.31
N ILE A 221 7.49 -5.41 -22.12
CA ILE A 221 7.33 -6.39 -23.21
C ILE A 221 6.00 -6.20 -23.96
N ASP A 222 4.95 -5.70 -23.36
CA ASP A 222 3.62 -5.54 -23.99
C ASP A 222 3.63 -4.59 -25.21
N GLY A 223 4.64 -3.72 -25.34
CA GLY A 223 4.89 -2.89 -26.53
C GLY A 223 5.98 -3.43 -27.47
N TYR A 224 6.54 -4.61 -27.17
CA TYR A 224 7.76 -5.11 -27.81
C TYR A 224 7.52 -5.71 -29.19
N ARG A 225 8.09 -5.08 -30.22
CA ARG A 225 8.45 -5.74 -31.49
C ARG A 225 9.86 -5.28 -31.91
N GLY A 226 10.88 -5.98 -31.38
CA GLY A 226 12.25 -5.82 -31.89
C GLY A 226 13.03 -4.63 -31.32
N ASP A 227 12.70 -4.13 -30.14
CA ASP A 227 13.48 -3.09 -29.47
C ASP A 227 14.84 -3.67 -29.01
N LYS A 228 15.89 -3.34 -29.77
CA LYS A 228 17.26 -3.78 -29.47
C LYS A 228 17.77 -3.30 -28.11
N ALA A 229 17.32 -2.14 -27.64
CA ALA A 229 17.72 -1.61 -26.34
C ALA A 229 17.14 -2.44 -25.21
N LEU A 230 15.90 -2.89 -25.33
CA LEU A 230 15.25 -3.76 -24.34
C LEU A 230 15.94 -5.14 -24.28
N VAL A 231 16.32 -5.72 -25.44
CA VAL A 231 17.08 -6.98 -25.48
C VAL A 231 18.44 -6.84 -24.80
N ALA A 232 19.21 -5.81 -25.16
CA ALA A 232 20.52 -5.55 -24.57
C ALA A 232 20.42 -5.36 -23.04
N ARG A 233 19.34 -4.71 -22.57
CA ARG A 233 19.06 -4.54 -21.16
C ARG A 233 18.72 -5.87 -20.47
N ALA A 234 17.89 -6.70 -21.09
CA ALA A 234 17.57 -8.03 -20.58
C ALA A 234 18.83 -8.90 -20.48
N ASP A 235 19.69 -8.91 -21.49
CA ASP A 235 20.96 -9.63 -21.49
C ASP A 235 21.87 -9.15 -20.36
N SER A 236 21.94 -7.84 -20.14
CA SER A 236 22.74 -7.25 -19.05
C SER A 236 22.23 -7.68 -17.68
N LEU A 237 20.92 -7.73 -17.48
CA LEU A 237 20.29 -8.16 -16.22
C LEU A 237 20.47 -9.68 -16.01
N ILE A 238 20.34 -10.48 -17.05
CA ILE A 238 20.62 -11.93 -16.99
C ILE A 238 22.08 -12.16 -16.56
N ALA A 239 23.03 -11.46 -17.16
CA ALA A 239 24.43 -11.55 -16.77
C ALA A 239 24.69 -11.11 -15.33
N LEU A 240 24.01 -10.02 -14.88
CA LEU A 240 24.16 -9.50 -13.52
C LEU A 240 23.68 -10.49 -12.44
N PHE A 241 22.67 -11.31 -12.74
CA PHE A 241 22.04 -12.24 -11.81
C PHE A 241 22.29 -13.72 -12.12
N ALA A 242 23.26 -14.02 -12.99
CA ALA A 242 23.56 -15.38 -13.46
C ALA A 242 23.92 -16.38 -12.34
N ASP A 243 24.36 -15.90 -11.18
CA ASP A 243 24.68 -16.70 -10.00
C ASP A 243 23.47 -16.99 -9.08
N LEU A 244 22.34 -16.36 -9.32
CA LEU A 244 21.11 -16.65 -8.60
C LEU A 244 20.44 -17.87 -9.23
N GLN A 245 20.76 -19.05 -8.69
CA GLN A 245 20.06 -20.30 -9.06
C GLN A 245 18.65 -20.31 -8.43
N GLU A 246 17.62 -20.32 -9.24
CA GLU A 246 16.27 -20.77 -8.89
C GLU A 246 15.62 -21.51 -10.07
#